data_47a4212507b68aab3e1b6062e89e9693
#
_entry.id   47a4212507b68aab3e1b6062e89e9693
#
_cell.length_a   1.000
_cell.length_b   1.000
_cell.length_c   1.000
_cell.angle_alpha   90.00
_cell.angle_beta   90.00
_cell.angle_gamma   90.00
#
_symmetry.space_group_name_H-M   'P 1'
#
loop_
_entity.id
_entity.type
_entity.pdbx_description
1 polymer ?
#
loop_
_entity_poly.entity_id
_entity_poly.type
_entity_poly.pdbx_seq_one_letter_code
_entity_poly.pdbx_strand_id
1 'polypeptide(L)'
;PFMPFEEREAILNELLVVDEVISFDDSDDTAGHAIEMGKHLYKDPFNHKFHKKIIFCNGGDRTAENIPEQERYKKDEWVSFEFGVGGENKKNSSSWILEDYKNAKTIRNWGYYRVIHKIGKGVKVKELVIEPGKSLSNQYHNKRNELWYVMKGEVVMNGVVQKEHGPAFLIPKEYWHHAQNISDEPCHILECQYGEECVEEDIVREYISEKAVKNEGGTYVGLVRGQEDDGYPD
;
A
#
# COMPACT_ATOMS: atom_id res chain seq x y z
N PRO A 1 11.57 -3.79 -12.67
CA PRO A 1 10.40 -4.68 -12.49
C PRO A 1 10.57 -5.58 -11.27
N PHE A 2 9.47 -5.96 -10.61
CA PHE A 2 9.48 -6.87 -9.46
C PHE A 2 9.95 -8.28 -9.86
N MET A 3 9.56 -8.71 -11.07
CA MET A 3 9.91 -10.01 -11.64
C MET A 3 10.78 -9.79 -12.88
N PRO A 4 11.92 -10.48 -13.02
CA PRO A 4 12.76 -10.44 -14.21
C PRO A 4 11.98 -10.78 -15.49
N PHE A 5 12.49 -10.35 -16.65
CA PHE A 5 11.81 -10.62 -17.93
C PHE A 5 11.68 -12.12 -18.20
N GLU A 6 12.75 -12.87 -17.97
CA GLU A 6 12.83 -14.31 -18.24
C GLU A 6 11.79 -15.12 -17.45
N GLU A 7 11.52 -14.72 -16.22
CA GLU A 7 10.48 -15.36 -15.40
C GLU A 7 9.07 -15.03 -15.91
N ARG A 8 8.83 -13.77 -16.31
CA ARG A 8 7.55 -13.35 -16.90
C ARG A 8 7.30 -14.03 -18.24
N GLU A 9 8.33 -14.12 -19.07
CA GLU A 9 8.31 -14.81 -20.37
C GLU A 9 7.95 -16.28 -20.18
N ALA A 10 8.62 -16.98 -19.27
CA ALA A 10 8.35 -18.38 -18.98
C ALA A 10 6.88 -18.62 -18.59
N ILE A 11 6.33 -17.77 -17.71
CA ILE A 11 4.92 -17.88 -17.28
C ILE A 11 3.97 -17.62 -18.45
N LEU A 12 4.22 -16.59 -19.27
CA LEU A 12 3.32 -16.22 -20.36
C LEU A 12 3.33 -17.27 -21.48
N ASN A 13 4.47 -17.89 -21.77
CA ASN A 13 4.59 -18.95 -22.77
C ASN A 13 3.83 -20.22 -22.42
N GLU A 14 3.49 -20.45 -21.14
CA GLU A 14 2.65 -21.58 -20.72
C GLU A 14 1.13 -21.33 -20.94
N LEU A 15 0.74 -20.11 -21.34
CA LEU A 15 -0.66 -19.80 -21.61
C LEU A 15 -1.03 -20.21 -23.04
N LEU A 16 -2.02 -21.10 -23.20
CA LEU A 16 -2.49 -21.60 -24.50
C LEU A 16 -2.96 -20.51 -25.49
N VAL A 17 -3.24 -19.30 -25.00
CA VAL A 17 -3.69 -18.17 -25.82
C VAL A 17 -2.57 -17.23 -26.24
N VAL A 18 -1.32 -17.53 -25.81
CA VAL A 18 -0.13 -16.76 -26.16
C VAL A 18 0.68 -17.53 -27.19
N ASP A 19 0.83 -16.98 -28.38
CA ASP A 19 1.62 -17.58 -29.44
C ASP A 19 3.10 -17.25 -29.29
N GLU A 20 3.43 -16.02 -28.84
CA GLU A 20 4.80 -15.54 -28.72
C GLU A 20 4.91 -14.44 -27.68
N VAL A 21 6.01 -14.42 -26.93
CA VAL A 21 6.38 -13.36 -25.99
C VAL A 21 7.63 -12.67 -26.51
N ILE A 22 7.57 -11.35 -26.63
CA ILE A 22 8.70 -10.54 -27.10
C ILE A 22 9.09 -9.50 -26.05
N SER A 23 10.39 -9.27 -25.91
CA SER A 23 10.90 -8.11 -25.17
C SER A 23 11.04 -6.93 -26.12
N PHE A 24 10.83 -5.72 -25.61
CA PHE A 24 11.03 -4.50 -26.35
C PHE A 24 11.56 -3.38 -25.44
N ASP A 25 12.14 -2.36 -26.06
CA ASP A 25 12.59 -1.17 -25.35
C ASP A 25 11.39 -0.24 -25.09
N ASP A 26 11.09 0.02 -23.81
CA ASP A 26 10.05 0.92 -23.32
C ASP A 26 10.61 2.17 -22.63
N SER A 27 11.87 2.53 -22.94
CA SER A 27 12.57 3.68 -22.33
C SER A 27 11.91 5.03 -22.63
N ASP A 28 11.04 5.09 -23.65
CA ASP A 28 10.22 6.25 -24.04
C ASP A 28 8.82 6.23 -23.37
N ASP A 29 8.57 5.33 -22.41
CA ASP A 29 7.28 5.11 -21.75
C ASP A 29 6.13 4.73 -22.71
N THR A 30 6.46 4.18 -23.91
CA THR A 30 5.48 3.73 -24.91
C THR A 30 5.69 2.29 -25.33
N ALA A 31 4.64 1.66 -25.87
CA ALA A 31 4.73 0.36 -26.55
C ALA A 31 5.01 0.48 -28.06
N GLY A 32 5.44 1.65 -28.52
CA GLY A 32 5.71 1.90 -29.93
C GLY A 32 6.70 0.92 -30.55
N HIS A 33 7.77 0.59 -29.82
CA HIS A 33 8.77 -0.38 -30.29
C HIS A 33 8.16 -1.79 -30.48
N ALA A 34 7.29 -2.23 -29.58
CA ALA A 34 6.58 -3.51 -29.73
C ALA A 34 5.69 -3.55 -30.98
N ILE A 35 4.97 -2.46 -31.27
CA ILE A 35 4.16 -2.34 -32.49
C ILE A 35 5.03 -2.44 -33.77
N GLU A 36 6.17 -1.74 -33.79
CA GLU A 36 7.09 -1.82 -34.93
C GLU A 36 7.69 -3.23 -35.09
N MET A 37 8.07 -3.89 -33.98
CA MET A 37 8.53 -5.28 -34.03
C MET A 37 7.45 -6.20 -34.61
N GLY A 38 6.20 -6.07 -34.16
CA GLY A 38 5.08 -6.83 -34.73
C GLY A 38 4.88 -6.58 -36.21
N LYS A 39 5.03 -5.34 -36.69
CA LYS A 39 4.99 -5.01 -38.11
C LYS A 39 6.10 -5.70 -38.87
N HIS A 40 7.31 -5.77 -38.31
CA HIS A 40 8.44 -6.47 -38.97
C HIS A 40 8.22 -7.98 -39.06
N LEU A 41 7.70 -8.61 -37.99
CA LEU A 41 7.44 -10.05 -37.96
C LEU A 41 6.38 -10.49 -38.99
N TYR A 42 5.38 -9.65 -39.26
CA TYR A 42 4.28 -9.98 -40.17
C TYR A 42 4.37 -9.33 -41.55
N LYS A 43 5.50 -8.71 -41.89
CA LYS A 43 5.78 -8.17 -43.23
C LYS A 43 6.29 -9.26 -44.15
N ASP A 44 5.75 -9.34 -45.39
CA ASP A 44 6.24 -10.24 -46.39
C ASP A 44 7.69 -9.85 -46.79
N PRO A 45 8.67 -10.76 -46.61
CA PRO A 45 10.06 -10.47 -46.91
C PRO A 45 10.33 -10.26 -48.41
N PHE A 46 9.44 -10.74 -49.30
CA PHE A 46 9.65 -10.69 -50.75
C PHE A 46 8.97 -9.51 -51.45
N ASN A 47 7.77 -9.12 -50.99
CA ASN A 47 7.02 -8.05 -51.67
C ASN A 47 6.75 -6.83 -50.79
N HIS A 48 7.28 -6.82 -49.54
CA HIS A 48 7.14 -5.75 -48.56
C HIS A 48 5.68 -5.41 -48.17
N LYS A 49 4.74 -6.33 -48.43
CA LYS A 49 3.35 -6.18 -48.03
C LYS A 49 3.12 -6.84 -46.67
N PHE A 50 2.25 -6.22 -45.89
CA PHE A 50 1.82 -6.85 -44.65
C PHE A 50 0.76 -7.94 -44.93
N HIS A 51 0.90 -9.10 -44.28
CA HIS A 51 -0.08 -10.17 -44.40
C HIS A 51 -1.21 -10.03 -43.39
N LYS A 52 -0.95 -9.38 -42.26
CA LYS A 52 -1.91 -9.24 -41.17
C LYS A 52 -1.86 -7.83 -40.61
N LYS A 53 -3.00 -7.37 -40.17
CA LYS A 53 -3.16 -6.11 -39.43
C LYS A 53 -2.74 -6.30 -37.97
N ILE A 54 -2.03 -5.33 -37.41
CA ILE A 54 -1.71 -5.27 -36.00
C ILE A 54 -2.91 -4.70 -35.26
N ILE A 55 -3.41 -5.41 -34.25
CA ILE A 55 -4.42 -4.91 -33.32
C ILE A 55 -3.76 -4.72 -31.97
N PHE A 56 -3.62 -3.47 -31.56
CA PHE A 56 -3.08 -3.13 -30.27
C PHE A 56 -4.21 -3.10 -29.24
N CYS A 57 -4.25 -4.11 -28.36
CA CYS A 57 -5.33 -4.31 -27.40
C CYS A 57 -5.03 -3.64 -26.07
N ASN A 58 -5.99 -2.89 -25.56
CA ASN A 58 -5.93 -2.19 -24.28
C ASN A 58 -7.09 -2.58 -23.38
N GLY A 59 -6.82 -2.72 -22.10
CA GLY A 59 -7.82 -3.02 -21.07
C GLY A 59 -7.70 -2.10 -19.86
N GLY A 60 -8.59 -2.31 -18.89
CA GLY A 60 -8.60 -1.54 -17.64
C GLY A 60 -8.92 -0.08 -17.87
N ASP A 61 -8.04 0.81 -17.40
CA ASP A 61 -8.20 2.27 -17.44
C ASP A 61 -7.62 2.94 -18.69
N ARG A 62 -7.24 2.17 -19.71
CA ARG A 62 -6.69 2.68 -20.97
C ARG A 62 -7.81 3.05 -21.96
N THR A 63 -7.71 4.26 -22.51
CA THR A 63 -8.64 4.80 -23.52
C THR A 63 -7.89 5.43 -24.67
N ALA A 64 -8.60 5.80 -25.73
CA ALA A 64 -8.00 6.45 -26.90
C ALA A 64 -7.31 7.79 -26.56
N GLU A 65 -7.73 8.45 -25.50
CA GLU A 65 -7.23 9.76 -25.09
C GLU A 65 -6.00 9.67 -24.19
N ASN A 66 -5.72 8.50 -23.59
CA ASN A 66 -4.67 8.37 -22.57
C ASN A 66 -3.53 7.43 -22.94
N ILE A 67 -3.42 6.99 -24.22
CA ILE A 67 -2.31 6.22 -24.74
C ILE A 67 -1.56 7.00 -25.85
N PRO A 68 -0.24 7.13 -25.75
CA PRO A 68 0.55 7.87 -26.76
C PRO A 68 0.57 7.19 -28.13
N GLU A 69 0.42 5.88 -28.17
CA GLU A 69 0.42 5.09 -29.40
C GLU A 69 -0.75 5.46 -30.32
N GLN A 70 -1.90 5.85 -29.78
CA GLN A 70 -3.07 6.26 -30.58
C GLN A 70 -2.73 7.44 -31.49
N GLU A 71 -2.06 8.46 -30.97
CA GLU A 71 -1.67 9.63 -31.78
C GLU A 71 -0.55 9.27 -32.77
N ARG A 72 0.42 8.48 -32.36
CA ARG A 72 1.57 8.05 -33.18
C ARG A 72 1.14 7.27 -34.42
N TYR A 73 0.17 6.35 -34.27
CA TYR A 73 -0.26 5.44 -35.33
C TYR A 73 -1.62 5.76 -35.97
N LYS A 74 -2.23 6.90 -35.65
CA LYS A 74 -3.57 7.27 -36.17
C LYS A 74 -3.72 7.29 -37.68
N LYS A 75 -2.62 7.44 -38.44
CA LYS A 75 -2.58 7.44 -39.90
C LYS A 75 -2.04 6.13 -40.49
N ASP A 76 -1.69 5.17 -39.65
CA ASP A 76 -1.14 3.89 -40.07
C ASP A 76 -2.29 2.90 -40.37
N GLU A 77 -2.47 2.55 -41.62
CA GLU A 77 -3.55 1.66 -42.06
C GLU A 77 -3.38 0.21 -41.59
N TRP A 78 -2.17 -0.15 -41.10
CA TRP A 78 -1.82 -1.48 -40.65
C TRP A 78 -1.92 -1.65 -39.12
N VAL A 79 -2.16 -0.58 -38.39
CA VAL A 79 -2.32 -0.58 -36.94
C VAL A 79 -3.72 -0.14 -36.58
N SER A 80 -4.37 -0.91 -35.73
CA SER A 80 -5.66 -0.54 -35.13
C SER A 80 -5.62 -0.75 -33.62
N PHE A 81 -6.52 -0.10 -32.92
CA PHE A 81 -6.60 -0.13 -31.46
C PHE A 81 -7.93 -0.70 -31.03
N GLU A 82 -7.90 -1.56 -30.04
CA GLU A 82 -9.09 -2.04 -29.34
C GLU A 82 -8.96 -1.75 -27.85
N PHE A 83 -10.08 -1.32 -27.25
CA PHE A 83 -10.17 -0.94 -25.84
C PHE A 83 -11.18 -1.81 -25.11
N GLY A 84 -11.05 -1.87 -23.78
CA GLY A 84 -11.91 -2.72 -22.95
C GLY A 84 -11.61 -4.22 -23.06
N VAL A 85 -10.52 -4.60 -23.71
CA VAL A 85 -10.13 -6.00 -23.86
C VAL A 85 -9.77 -6.57 -22.46
N GLY A 86 -10.46 -7.64 -22.06
CA GLY A 86 -10.32 -8.21 -20.72
C GLY A 86 -11.08 -7.46 -19.61
N GLY A 87 -11.83 -6.40 -19.98
CA GLY A 87 -12.66 -5.59 -19.10
C GLY A 87 -12.17 -4.16 -18.92
N GLU A 88 -13.11 -3.26 -18.63
CA GLU A 88 -12.85 -1.82 -18.49
C GLU A 88 -12.33 -1.45 -17.10
N ASN A 89 -12.61 -2.27 -16.09
CA ASN A 89 -12.17 -2.03 -14.73
C ASN A 89 -10.77 -2.56 -14.47
N LYS A 90 -9.84 -1.68 -14.14
CA LYS A 90 -8.52 -2.06 -13.67
C LYS A 90 -8.63 -2.78 -12.33
N LYS A 91 -8.50 -4.10 -12.35
CA LYS A 91 -8.58 -4.94 -11.14
C LYS A 91 -7.36 -4.81 -10.26
N ASN A 92 -6.18 -4.61 -10.88
CA ASN A 92 -4.91 -4.54 -10.18
C ASN A 92 -3.83 -3.89 -11.06
N SER A 93 -2.71 -3.54 -10.44
CA SER A 93 -1.50 -3.15 -11.16
C SER A 93 -0.26 -3.65 -10.42
N SER A 94 0.82 -3.91 -11.17
CA SER A 94 2.09 -4.33 -10.57
C SER A 94 2.64 -3.31 -9.57
N SER A 95 2.42 -2.01 -9.80
CA SER A 95 2.79 -0.96 -8.85
C SER A 95 1.98 -1.04 -7.56
N TRP A 96 0.67 -1.25 -7.62
CA TRP A 96 -0.18 -1.41 -6.43
C TRP A 96 0.19 -2.66 -5.63
N ILE A 97 0.37 -3.81 -6.32
CA ILE A 97 0.80 -5.06 -5.68
C ILE A 97 2.15 -4.88 -5.00
N LEU A 98 3.09 -4.20 -5.67
CA LEU A 98 4.41 -3.95 -5.12
C LEU A 98 4.37 -3.01 -3.91
N GLU A 99 3.52 -1.98 -3.96
CA GLU A 99 3.32 -1.06 -2.84
C GLU A 99 2.70 -1.78 -1.64
N ASP A 100 1.66 -2.57 -1.86
CA ASP A 100 1.04 -3.39 -0.81
C ASP A 100 2.03 -4.41 -0.23
N TYR A 101 2.87 -5.01 -1.05
CA TYR A 101 3.91 -5.93 -0.58
C TYR A 101 4.98 -5.24 0.26
N LYS A 102 5.46 -4.06 -0.19
CA LYS A 102 6.47 -3.27 0.53
C LYS A 102 5.95 -2.70 1.85
N ASN A 103 4.68 -2.35 1.88
CA ASN A 103 4.01 -1.73 3.02
C ASN A 103 2.88 -2.63 3.54
N ALA A 104 3.15 -3.93 3.67
CA ALA A 104 2.17 -4.91 4.12
C ALA A 104 1.54 -4.49 5.44
N LYS A 105 0.21 -4.59 5.50
CA LYS A 105 -0.56 -4.31 6.70
C LYS A 105 -0.45 -5.47 7.68
N THR A 106 -0.06 -5.16 8.91
CA THR A 106 -0.17 -6.10 10.03
C THR A 106 -1.48 -5.83 10.75
N ILE A 107 -2.43 -6.74 10.61
CA ILE A 107 -3.77 -6.62 11.18
C ILE A 107 -3.73 -6.88 12.69
N ARG A 108 -4.50 -6.11 13.45
CA ARG A 108 -4.69 -6.20 14.90
C ARG A 108 -6.19 -6.04 15.23
N ASN A 109 -6.58 -6.37 16.46
CA ASN A 109 -7.97 -6.19 16.93
C ASN A 109 -8.42 -4.72 17.00
N TRP A 110 -7.48 -3.79 17.03
CA TRP A 110 -7.73 -2.35 17.04
C TRP A 110 -7.66 -1.69 15.65
N GLY A 111 -7.30 -2.42 14.60
CA GLY A 111 -7.13 -1.93 13.24
C GLY A 111 -5.90 -2.54 12.59
N TYR A 112 -4.94 -1.74 12.14
CA TYR A 112 -3.69 -2.26 11.57
C TYR A 112 -2.55 -1.26 11.71
N TYR A 113 -1.33 -1.76 11.51
CA TYR A 113 -0.18 -0.91 11.22
C TYR A 113 0.55 -1.38 9.97
N ARG A 114 1.32 -0.50 9.39
CA ARG A 114 2.30 -0.82 8.35
C ARG A 114 3.61 -0.11 8.59
N VAL A 115 4.71 -0.78 8.31
CA VAL A 115 6.05 -0.19 8.38
C VAL A 115 6.32 0.56 7.08
N ILE A 116 6.49 1.87 7.17
CA ILE A 116 6.76 2.73 6.02
C ILE A 116 8.25 2.73 5.71
N HIS A 117 9.09 2.81 6.75
CA HIS A 117 10.53 2.91 6.57
C HIS A 117 11.31 2.41 7.78
N LYS A 118 12.53 1.88 7.53
CA LYS A 118 13.49 1.49 8.57
C LYS A 118 14.88 1.98 8.19
N ILE A 119 15.61 2.52 9.18
CA ILE A 119 17.02 2.90 9.04
C ILE A 119 17.81 2.13 10.10
N GLY A 120 18.50 1.09 9.69
CA GLY A 120 19.18 0.18 10.59
C GLY A 120 18.24 -0.43 11.65
N LYS A 121 18.73 -0.61 12.87
CA LYS A 121 17.94 -1.10 14.01
C LYS A 121 17.30 0.03 14.82
N GLY A 122 17.85 1.23 14.73
CA GLY A 122 17.56 2.33 15.64
C GLY A 122 16.45 3.28 15.21
N VAL A 123 15.94 3.18 13.97
CA VAL A 123 14.84 4.03 13.49
C VAL A 123 13.83 3.20 12.71
N LYS A 124 12.55 3.36 13.06
CA LYS A 124 11.43 2.74 12.36
C LYS A 124 10.27 3.74 12.25
N VAL A 125 9.72 3.88 11.07
CA VAL A 125 8.54 4.72 10.80
C VAL A 125 7.37 3.80 10.44
N LYS A 126 6.24 3.98 11.13
CA LYS A 126 5.01 3.24 10.92
C LYS A 126 3.84 4.19 10.68
N GLU A 127 2.84 3.71 9.99
CA GLU A 127 1.48 4.20 10.08
C GLU A 127 0.68 3.25 10.96
N LEU A 128 -0.02 3.79 11.95
CA LEU A 128 -1.00 3.09 12.75
C LEU A 128 -2.39 3.58 12.33
N VAL A 129 -3.31 2.66 12.10
CA VAL A 129 -4.71 3.01 11.79
C VAL A 129 -5.60 2.36 12.83
N ILE A 130 -6.22 3.20 13.66
CA ILE A 130 -7.07 2.78 14.78
C ILE A 130 -8.52 2.94 14.34
N GLU A 131 -9.25 1.83 14.30
CA GLU A 131 -10.68 1.81 13.94
C GLU A 131 -11.54 2.56 14.97
N PRO A 132 -12.74 3.03 14.57
CA PRO A 132 -13.67 3.71 15.47
C PRO A 132 -13.93 2.96 16.78
N GLY A 133 -13.78 3.65 17.91
CA GLY A 133 -14.01 3.09 19.25
C GLY A 133 -12.94 2.12 19.74
N LYS A 134 -11.91 1.85 18.94
CA LYS A 134 -10.81 0.95 19.30
C LYS A 134 -9.64 1.68 19.96
N SER A 135 -8.77 0.92 20.63
CA SER A 135 -7.62 1.47 21.34
C SER A 135 -6.39 0.57 21.23
N LEU A 136 -5.22 1.19 21.26
CA LEU A 136 -3.96 0.50 21.50
C LEU A 136 -3.88 0.06 22.96
N SER A 137 -3.11 -0.98 23.26
CA SER A 137 -2.78 -1.36 24.64
C SER A 137 -2.06 -0.21 25.35
N ASN A 138 -2.20 -0.14 26.67
CA ASN A 138 -1.28 0.67 27.46
C ASN A 138 0.09 -0.02 27.47
N GLN A 139 1.12 0.68 27.05
CA GLN A 139 2.45 0.08 26.82
C GLN A 139 3.59 1.05 27.10
N TYR A 140 4.79 0.50 27.28
CA TYR A 140 6.03 1.28 27.28
C TYR A 140 7.17 0.50 26.64
N HIS A 141 8.29 1.18 26.35
CA HIS A 141 9.46 0.63 25.70
C HIS A 141 10.72 0.97 26.48
N ASN A 142 11.65 0.03 26.61
CA ASN A 142 12.93 0.24 27.33
C ASN A 142 14.03 0.81 26.44
N LYS A 143 14.00 0.54 25.14
CA LYS A 143 15.10 0.80 24.20
C LYS A 143 14.85 1.94 23.23
N ARG A 144 13.61 2.42 23.11
CA ARG A 144 13.24 3.43 22.15
C ARG A 144 12.34 4.51 22.70
N ASN A 145 12.40 5.67 22.09
CA ASN A 145 11.39 6.73 22.20
C ASN A 145 10.46 6.66 20.98
N GLU A 146 9.30 7.28 21.10
CA GLU A 146 8.37 7.39 19.99
C GLU A 146 7.87 8.84 19.83
N LEU A 147 7.58 9.22 18.60
CA LEU A 147 6.91 10.45 18.26
C LEU A 147 5.66 10.07 17.47
N TRP A 148 4.50 10.50 17.94
CA TRP A 148 3.23 10.26 17.30
C TRP A 148 2.64 11.55 16.75
N TYR A 149 2.14 11.50 15.52
CA TYR A 149 1.50 12.63 14.86
C TYR A 149 0.20 12.16 14.21
N VAL A 150 -0.91 12.82 14.54
CA VAL A 150 -2.22 12.51 13.97
C VAL A 150 -2.29 13.09 12.56
N MET A 151 -2.28 12.22 11.56
CA MET A 151 -2.38 12.58 10.14
C MET A 151 -3.82 12.80 9.72
N LYS A 152 -4.76 12.02 10.30
CA LYS A 152 -6.19 12.11 10.00
C LYS A 152 -7.00 11.65 11.21
N GLY A 153 -8.11 12.33 11.47
CA GLY A 153 -9.05 11.97 12.54
C GLY A 153 -8.71 12.59 13.89
N GLU A 154 -9.24 11.96 14.93
CA GLU A 154 -9.12 12.43 16.32
C GLU A 154 -8.89 11.23 17.25
N VAL A 155 -8.01 11.38 18.21
CA VAL A 155 -7.63 10.31 19.14
C VAL A 155 -7.35 10.90 20.52
N VAL A 156 -7.64 10.13 21.58
CA VAL A 156 -7.20 10.44 22.94
C VAL A 156 -5.88 9.72 23.22
N MET A 157 -4.81 10.46 23.45
CA MET A 157 -3.51 9.95 23.86
C MET A 157 -3.25 10.31 25.32
N ASN A 158 -3.15 9.30 26.21
CA ASN A 158 -2.97 9.50 27.65
C ASN A 158 -3.94 10.54 28.27
N GLY A 159 -5.20 10.50 27.87
CA GLY A 159 -6.23 11.42 28.36
C GLY A 159 -6.25 12.81 27.69
N VAL A 160 -5.36 13.09 26.75
CA VAL A 160 -5.31 14.34 25.99
C VAL A 160 -5.82 14.11 24.58
N VAL A 161 -6.81 14.90 24.16
CA VAL A 161 -7.34 14.85 22.80
C VAL A 161 -6.31 15.41 21.81
N GLN A 162 -5.97 14.63 20.81
CA GLN A 162 -5.12 15.00 19.70
C GLN A 162 -5.94 14.94 18.40
N LYS A 163 -5.81 15.98 17.58
CA LYS A 163 -6.51 16.10 16.30
C LYS A 163 -5.52 16.14 15.15
N GLU A 164 -6.04 15.90 13.95
CA GLU A 164 -5.25 16.08 12.73
C GLU A 164 -4.61 17.47 12.68
N HIS A 165 -3.38 17.51 12.18
CA HIS A 165 -2.56 18.72 12.11
C HIS A 165 -2.23 19.40 13.45
N GLY A 166 -2.50 18.73 14.58
CA GLY A 166 -2.09 19.16 15.92
C GLY A 166 -0.58 18.95 16.15
N PRO A 167 -0.08 19.29 17.34
CA PRO A 167 1.32 19.06 17.69
C PRO A 167 1.62 17.55 17.79
N ALA A 168 2.87 17.18 17.48
CA ALA A 168 3.32 15.82 17.69
C ALA A 168 3.41 15.50 19.19
N PHE A 169 3.06 14.27 19.55
CA PHE A 169 3.13 13.75 20.92
C PHE A 169 4.42 12.96 21.09
N LEU A 170 5.32 13.45 21.95
CA LEU A 170 6.59 12.82 22.24
C LEU A 170 6.45 11.84 23.41
N ILE A 171 6.90 10.60 23.21
CA ILE A 171 6.83 9.49 24.16
C ILE A 171 8.26 9.03 24.46
N PRO A 172 8.81 9.40 25.65
CA PRO A 172 10.11 8.89 26.07
C PRO A 172 10.05 7.39 26.37
N LYS A 173 11.20 6.72 26.30
CA LYS A 173 11.33 5.35 26.78
C LYS A 173 10.89 5.26 28.25
N GLU A 174 10.37 4.09 28.63
CA GLU A 174 9.83 3.78 29.96
C GLU A 174 8.56 4.59 30.36
N TYR A 175 8.02 5.37 29.41
CA TYR A 175 6.79 6.15 29.64
C TYR A 175 5.57 5.38 29.15
N TRP A 176 4.64 5.09 30.07
CA TRP A 176 3.37 4.45 29.75
C TRP A 176 2.52 5.30 28.82
N HIS A 177 2.08 4.70 27.72
CA HIS A 177 1.26 5.40 26.73
C HIS A 177 0.24 4.49 26.08
N HIS A 178 -0.88 5.07 25.69
CA HIS A 178 -1.92 4.44 24.89
C HIS A 178 -2.63 5.48 24.05
N ALA A 179 -3.36 5.02 23.03
CA ALA A 179 -4.22 5.86 22.20
C ALA A 179 -5.57 5.18 22.01
N GLN A 180 -6.65 5.96 22.07
CA GLN A 180 -8.01 5.51 21.80
C GLN A 180 -8.65 6.38 20.73
N ASN A 181 -9.16 5.78 19.68
CA ASN A 181 -9.97 6.49 18.70
C ASN A 181 -11.39 6.71 19.24
N ILE A 182 -11.75 7.97 19.43
CA ILE A 182 -13.06 8.39 19.96
C ILE A 182 -14.01 8.90 18.88
N SER A 183 -13.55 8.91 17.63
CA SER A 183 -14.33 9.38 16.47
C SER A 183 -15.05 8.23 15.77
N ASP A 184 -15.94 8.58 14.83
CA ASP A 184 -16.69 7.62 14.01
C ASP A 184 -15.92 7.19 12.74
N GLU A 185 -14.73 7.75 12.52
CA GLU A 185 -13.86 7.46 11.38
C GLU A 185 -12.53 6.87 11.85
N PRO A 186 -11.84 6.06 11.02
CA PRO A 186 -10.51 5.58 11.34
C PRO A 186 -9.51 6.71 11.59
N CYS A 187 -8.74 6.60 12.67
CA CYS A 187 -7.69 7.57 13.00
C CYS A 187 -6.33 7.06 12.49
N HIS A 188 -5.63 7.89 11.73
CA HIS A 188 -4.30 7.61 11.17
C HIS A 188 -3.23 8.36 11.94
N ILE A 189 -2.27 7.62 12.49
CA ILE A 189 -1.14 8.15 13.26
C ILE A 189 0.16 7.78 12.55
N LEU A 190 1.00 8.78 12.31
CA LEU A 190 2.40 8.55 11.97
C LEU A 190 3.18 8.32 13.27
N GLU A 191 3.78 7.15 13.39
CA GLU A 191 4.66 6.78 14.49
C GLU A 191 6.11 6.78 14.02
N CYS A 192 6.95 7.57 14.65
CA CYS A 192 8.40 7.54 14.45
C CYS A 192 9.07 6.99 15.71
N GLN A 193 9.60 5.78 15.63
CA GLN A 193 10.38 5.12 16.69
C GLN A 193 11.86 5.42 16.51
N TYR A 194 12.57 5.76 17.58
CA TYR A 194 14.00 6.01 17.54
C TYR A 194 14.68 5.67 18.86
N GLY A 195 15.86 5.06 18.80
CA GLY A 195 16.61 4.65 19.99
C GLY A 195 17.68 3.60 19.70
N GLU A 196 17.95 2.78 20.69
CA GLU A 196 18.96 1.72 20.59
C GLU A 196 18.49 0.62 19.62
N GLU A 197 17.22 0.22 19.74
CA GLU A 197 16.61 -0.82 18.92
C GLU A 197 15.09 -0.65 18.88
N CYS A 198 14.51 -0.72 17.66
CA CYS A 198 13.07 -0.58 17.42
C CYS A 198 12.47 -1.94 17.04
N VAL A 199 12.37 -2.85 18.01
CA VAL A 199 11.83 -4.22 17.87
C VAL A 199 10.53 -4.39 18.64
N GLU A 200 9.70 -5.35 18.24
CA GLU A 200 8.41 -5.59 18.88
C GLU A 200 8.58 -6.26 20.27
N GLU A 201 9.65 -7.04 20.46
CA GLU A 201 9.98 -7.71 21.72
C GLU A 201 10.32 -6.75 22.85
N ASP A 202 10.58 -5.46 22.54
CA ASP A 202 10.81 -4.41 23.55
C ASP A 202 9.51 -3.81 24.12
N ILE A 203 8.33 -4.35 23.75
CA ILE A 203 7.05 -3.82 24.21
C ILE A 203 6.63 -4.48 25.53
N VAL A 204 6.48 -3.69 26.58
CA VAL A 204 5.81 -4.11 27.80
C VAL A 204 4.38 -3.60 27.78
N ARG A 205 3.39 -4.49 27.86
CA ARG A 205 1.96 -4.17 27.75
C ARG A 205 1.22 -4.40 29.05
N GLU A 206 0.30 -3.50 29.35
CA GLU A 206 -0.77 -3.71 30.30
C GLU A 206 -2.08 -3.78 29.51
N TYR A 207 -2.79 -4.90 29.59
CA TYR A 207 -4.07 -5.04 28.91
C TYR A 207 -5.15 -4.28 29.69
N ILE A 208 -5.80 -3.36 29.01
CA ILE A 208 -6.90 -2.57 29.54
C ILE A 208 -8.18 -3.12 28.94
N SER A 209 -9.12 -3.59 29.77
CA SER A 209 -10.42 -4.02 29.26
C SER A 209 -11.21 -2.86 28.65
N GLU A 210 -11.94 -3.12 27.56
CA GLU A 210 -12.55 -2.14 26.64
C GLU A 210 -13.68 -1.27 27.20
N LYS A 211 -13.72 -0.92 28.47
CA LYS A 211 -14.75 -0.03 29.02
C LYS A 211 -14.16 1.31 29.45
N ALA A 212 -14.04 2.23 28.47
CA ALA A 212 -13.92 3.64 28.82
C ALA A 212 -15.26 4.14 29.36
N VAL A 213 -15.29 4.58 30.61
CA VAL A 213 -16.48 5.14 31.24
C VAL A 213 -16.48 6.64 31.01
N LYS A 214 -17.50 7.15 30.28
CA LYS A 214 -17.81 8.59 30.22
C LYS A 214 -18.56 9.00 31.48
N ASN A 215 -18.15 10.09 32.14
CA ASN A 215 -18.98 10.72 33.15
C ASN A 215 -20.16 11.48 32.50
N GLU A 216 -21.12 11.90 33.29
CA GLU A 216 -22.32 12.66 32.86
C GLU A 216 -22.00 13.99 32.15
N GLY A 217 -20.76 14.47 32.20
CA GLY A 217 -20.27 15.67 31.51
C GLY A 217 -19.51 15.39 30.21
N GLY A 218 -19.48 14.13 29.71
CA GLY A 218 -18.81 13.73 28.47
C GLY A 218 -17.29 13.62 28.54
N THR A 219 -16.71 13.79 29.73
CA THR A 219 -15.26 13.65 29.97
C THR A 219 -14.92 12.21 30.32
N TYR A 220 -13.87 11.64 29.70
CA TYR A 220 -13.42 10.30 30.01
C TYR A 220 -12.73 10.26 31.39
N VAL A 221 -13.29 9.52 32.31
CA VAL A 221 -12.75 9.33 33.66
C VAL A 221 -12.51 7.84 33.91
N GLY A 222 -11.24 7.45 33.84
CA GLY A 222 -10.76 6.17 34.34
C GLY A 222 -10.86 5.01 33.37
N LEU A 223 -9.85 4.17 33.46
CA LEU A 223 -9.72 2.89 32.79
C LEU A 223 -9.99 1.78 33.81
N VAL A 224 -10.82 0.81 33.47
CA VAL A 224 -11.04 -0.38 34.32
C VAL A 224 -9.94 -1.39 33.98
N ARG A 225 -9.12 -1.77 34.96
CA ARG A 225 -8.09 -2.80 34.82
C ARG A 225 -8.74 -4.18 34.75
N GLY A 226 -8.50 -4.92 33.71
CA GLY A 226 -8.86 -6.32 33.54
C GLY A 226 -7.70 -7.11 32.95
N GLN A 227 -7.45 -8.30 33.48
CA GLN A 227 -6.56 -9.28 32.85
C GLN A 227 -7.44 -10.17 31.94
N GLU A 228 -7.28 -10.10 30.66
CA GLU A 228 -7.69 -11.15 29.73
C GLU A 228 -6.58 -11.37 28.70
N ASP A 229 -6.23 -12.64 28.55
CA ASP A 229 -5.22 -13.16 27.62
C ASP A 229 -5.91 -13.32 26.26
N ASP A 230 -5.59 -12.50 25.28
CA ASP A 230 -6.27 -12.48 23.96
C ASP A 230 -5.80 -13.58 23.02
N GLY A 231 -5.01 -14.54 23.47
CA GLY A 231 -4.76 -15.81 22.75
C GLY A 231 -4.20 -15.69 21.31
N TYR A 232 -3.51 -14.61 20.95
CA TYR A 232 -2.79 -14.54 19.68
C TYR A 232 -1.33 -14.91 19.87
N PRO A 233 -0.84 -15.97 19.21
CA PRO A 233 0.58 -16.28 19.18
C PRO A 233 1.35 -15.22 18.40
N ASP A 234 2.59 -14.96 18.81
CA ASP A 234 3.59 -14.09 18.19
C ASP A 234 3.90 -14.44 16.71
#